data_a9894c4865f01ae5ee6a6c2e4dcc8705
#
_entry.id   a9894c4865f01ae5ee6a6c2e4dcc8705
#
_cell.length_a   1.000
_cell.length_b   1.000
_cell.length_c   1.000
_cell.angle_alpha   90.00
_cell.angle_beta   90.00
_cell.angle_gamma   90.00
#
_symmetry.space_group_name_H-M   'P 1'
#
loop_
_entity.id
_entity.type
_entity.pdbx_description
1 polymer ?
#
loop_
_entity_poly.entity_id
_entity_poly.type
_entity_poly.pdbx_seq_one_letter_code
_entity_poly.pdbx_strand_id
1 'polypeptide(L)'
;MAGANAVANEELRLIETAQRGDVESFNALVRLYEGRVYNLCYRLLGDADSAADAAQDAFLSAYRHLRAFRGGSFRSWVLRIATNVCYDALRARQRRPVVSLDAAVETTSEEATLLQLADSAETPDEFALRRELARAIETGLAQLPVDQRLVVVLCDLQGLTYEEIAEVTGANVGTIKSRLSRGRARLRDVLRQGELLPLRFRHKGEE
;
A
#
# COMPACT_ATOMS: atom_id res chain seq x y z
N MET A 1 20.93 -17.16 0.00
CA MET A 1 21.29 -16.27 1.15
C MET A 1 22.24 -15.14 0.78
N ALA A 2 23.16 -15.28 -0.16
CA ALA A 2 24.10 -14.20 -0.56
C ALA A 2 23.42 -12.97 -1.21
N GLY A 3 22.38 -13.16 -2.00
CA GLY A 3 21.70 -12.07 -2.70
C GLY A 3 20.92 -11.11 -1.78
N ALA A 4 20.24 -11.63 -0.75
CA ALA A 4 19.48 -10.79 0.19
C ALA A 4 20.40 -9.89 1.03
N ASN A 5 21.57 -10.37 1.42
CA ASN A 5 22.56 -9.57 2.14
C ASN A 5 23.19 -8.47 1.25
N ALA A 6 23.36 -8.74 -0.04
CA ALA A 6 23.91 -7.74 -0.97
C ALA A 6 22.91 -6.57 -1.19
N VAL A 7 21.62 -6.88 -1.34
CA VAL A 7 20.55 -5.87 -1.49
C VAL A 7 20.40 -5.03 -0.21
N ALA A 8 20.43 -5.65 0.96
CA ALA A 8 20.36 -4.93 2.23
C ALA A 8 21.57 -4.00 2.45
N ASN A 9 22.76 -4.43 2.06
CA ASN A 9 23.98 -3.61 2.14
C ASN A 9 23.93 -2.42 1.17
N GLU A 10 23.38 -2.61 -0.03
CA GLU A 10 23.23 -1.53 -1.00
C GLU A 10 22.23 -0.49 -0.52
N GLU A 11 21.09 -0.91 0.03
CA GLU A 11 20.11 -0.01 0.62
C GLU A 11 20.72 0.86 1.74
N LEU A 12 21.49 0.25 2.65
CA LEU A 12 22.17 0.97 3.71
C LEU A 12 23.14 2.03 3.18
N ARG A 13 23.90 1.70 2.13
CA ARG A 13 24.82 2.66 1.48
C ARG A 13 24.06 3.82 0.87
N LEU A 14 22.94 3.56 0.17
CA LEU A 14 22.10 4.60 -0.39
C LEU A 14 21.57 5.54 0.69
N ILE A 15 21.10 4.99 1.82
CA ILE A 15 20.62 5.79 2.96
C ILE A 15 21.75 6.69 3.51
N GLU A 16 22.93 6.12 3.78
CA GLU A 16 24.06 6.87 4.33
C GLU A 16 24.53 8.00 3.40
N THR A 17 24.60 7.74 2.09
CA THR A 17 25.02 8.75 1.12
C THR A 17 23.98 9.83 0.92
N ALA A 18 22.71 9.46 0.88
CA ALA A 18 21.59 10.41 0.82
C ALA A 18 21.51 11.30 2.09
N GLN A 19 21.81 10.75 3.27
CA GLN A 19 21.89 11.54 4.52
C GLN A 19 23.00 12.59 4.49
N ARG A 20 24.07 12.37 3.72
CA ARG A 20 25.16 13.34 3.49
C ARG A 20 24.80 14.38 2.43
N GLY A 21 23.62 14.27 1.79
CA GLY A 21 23.10 15.23 0.82
C GLY A 21 23.19 14.79 -0.63
N ASP A 22 23.57 13.53 -0.89
CA ASP A 22 23.57 13.00 -2.26
C ASP A 22 22.14 12.74 -2.74
N VAL A 23 21.69 13.57 -3.68
CA VAL A 23 20.32 13.51 -4.24
C VAL A 23 20.12 12.25 -5.08
N GLU A 24 21.17 11.79 -5.79
CA GLU A 24 21.04 10.60 -6.65
C GLU A 24 20.84 9.32 -5.84
N SER A 25 21.50 9.20 -4.69
CA SER A 25 21.24 8.10 -3.75
C SER A 25 19.81 8.14 -3.20
N PHE A 26 19.26 9.34 -2.92
CA PHE A 26 17.87 9.45 -2.52
C PHE A 26 16.90 9.09 -3.66
N ASN A 27 17.17 9.53 -4.88
CA ASN A 27 16.38 9.14 -6.06
C ASN A 27 16.40 7.62 -6.30
N ALA A 28 17.51 6.96 -6.00
CA ALA A 28 17.59 5.49 -6.05
C ALA A 28 16.68 4.85 -4.99
N LEU A 29 16.62 5.38 -3.76
CA LEU A 29 15.67 4.94 -2.73
C LEU A 29 14.23 5.19 -3.15
N VAL A 30 13.92 6.34 -3.78
CA VAL A 30 12.57 6.61 -4.33
C VAL A 30 12.18 5.51 -5.31
N ARG A 31 13.03 5.20 -6.30
CA ARG A 31 12.77 4.12 -7.29
C ARG A 31 12.52 2.75 -6.66
N LEU A 32 13.19 2.44 -5.54
CA LEU A 32 12.98 1.19 -4.81
C LEU A 32 11.61 1.11 -4.10
N TYR A 33 11.06 2.25 -3.70
CA TYR A 33 9.89 2.30 -2.83
C TYR A 33 8.66 2.98 -3.44
N GLU A 34 8.78 3.65 -4.60
CA GLU A 34 7.68 4.42 -5.21
C GLU A 34 6.42 3.58 -5.44
N GLY A 35 6.57 2.38 -6.00
CA GLY A 35 5.43 1.49 -6.22
C GLY A 35 4.75 1.05 -4.91
N ARG A 36 5.53 0.82 -3.84
CA ARG A 36 4.98 0.44 -2.52
C ARG A 36 4.24 1.60 -1.86
N VAL A 37 4.83 2.79 -1.91
CA VAL A 37 4.25 4.02 -1.34
C VAL A 37 2.99 4.41 -2.11
N TYR A 38 3.05 4.45 -3.44
CA TYR A 38 1.89 4.73 -4.28
C TYR A 38 0.74 3.76 -4.02
N ASN A 39 1.03 2.45 -4.02
CA ASN A 39 0.02 1.42 -3.76
C ASN A 39 -0.63 1.54 -2.38
N LEU A 40 0.12 1.92 -1.34
CA LEU A 40 -0.45 2.22 -0.03
C LEU A 40 -1.38 3.43 -0.10
N CYS A 41 -0.92 4.54 -0.71
CA CYS A 41 -1.71 5.77 -0.85
C CYS A 41 -3.00 5.51 -1.64
N TYR A 42 -2.91 4.81 -2.77
CA TYR A 42 -4.07 4.47 -3.61
C TYR A 42 -5.12 3.69 -2.84
N ARG A 43 -4.72 2.63 -2.11
CA ARG A 43 -5.65 1.83 -1.31
C ARG A 43 -6.28 2.58 -0.15
N LEU A 44 -5.62 3.61 0.36
CA LEU A 44 -6.19 4.43 1.45
C LEU A 44 -7.09 5.54 0.93
N LEU A 45 -6.72 6.21 -0.15
CA LEU A 45 -7.40 7.40 -0.67
C LEU A 45 -8.48 7.08 -1.70
N GLY A 46 -8.32 5.99 -2.48
CA GLY A 46 -9.30 5.47 -3.41
C GLY A 46 -9.32 6.16 -4.78
N ASP A 47 -8.41 7.10 -5.06
CA ASP A 47 -8.27 7.73 -6.37
C ASP A 47 -6.79 7.95 -6.74
N ALA A 48 -6.50 7.90 -8.05
CA ALA A 48 -5.15 7.90 -8.58
C ALA A 48 -4.43 9.24 -8.38
N ASP A 49 -5.11 10.34 -8.58
CA ASP A 49 -4.52 11.68 -8.50
C ASP A 49 -4.12 11.99 -7.06
N SER A 50 -5.04 11.79 -6.10
CA SER A 50 -4.72 11.95 -4.68
C SER A 50 -3.64 11.00 -4.21
N ALA A 51 -3.57 9.78 -4.76
CA ALA A 51 -2.54 8.82 -4.43
C ALA A 51 -1.17 9.26 -4.93
N ALA A 52 -1.10 9.81 -6.16
CA ALA A 52 0.14 10.34 -6.73
C ALA A 52 0.64 11.55 -5.92
N ASP A 53 -0.24 12.50 -5.62
CA ASP A 53 0.07 13.67 -4.79
C ASP A 53 0.57 13.25 -3.40
N ALA A 54 -0.15 12.34 -2.73
CA ALA A 54 0.25 11.85 -1.42
C ALA A 54 1.58 11.09 -1.43
N ALA A 55 1.85 10.32 -2.47
CA ALA A 55 3.13 9.63 -2.63
C ALA A 55 4.27 10.62 -2.83
N GLN A 56 4.08 11.64 -3.66
CA GLN A 56 5.04 12.71 -3.86
C GLN A 56 5.32 13.47 -2.55
N ASP A 57 4.28 13.89 -1.84
CA ASP A 57 4.39 14.57 -0.54
C ASP A 57 5.10 13.70 0.50
N ALA A 58 4.84 12.39 0.51
CA ALA A 58 5.53 11.45 1.38
C ALA A 58 7.04 11.39 1.10
N PHE A 59 7.45 11.35 -0.17
CA PHE A 59 8.88 11.36 -0.51
C PHE A 59 9.53 12.71 -0.27
N LEU A 60 8.87 13.82 -0.51
CA LEU A 60 9.35 15.15 -0.14
C LEU A 60 9.55 15.27 1.37
N SER A 61 8.60 14.77 2.15
CA SER A 61 8.71 14.72 3.60
C SER A 61 9.85 13.79 4.05
N ALA A 62 9.98 12.61 3.42
CA ALA A 62 11.07 11.68 3.69
C ALA A 62 12.43 12.33 3.43
N TYR A 63 12.61 13.02 2.30
CA TYR A 63 13.85 13.72 1.99
C TYR A 63 14.22 14.76 3.06
N ARG A 64 13.25 15.58 3.47
CA ARG A 64 13.45 16.63 4.51
C ARG A 64 13.84 16.04 5.86
N HIS A 65 13.32 14.85 6.20
CA HIS A 65 13.54 14.22 7.50
C HIS A 65 14.58 13.08 7.45
N LEU A 66 15.23 12.84 6.30
CA LEU A 66 16.14 11.70 6.13
C LEU A 66 17.30 11.73 7.14
N ARG A 67 17.80 12.92 7.47
CA ARG A 67 18.88 13.08 8.49
C ARG A 67 18.46 12.64 9.88
N ALA A 68 17.15 12.60 10.17
CA ALA A 68 16.61 12.13 11.44
C ALA A 68 16.37 10.62 11.47
N PHE A 69 16.48 9.92 10.34
CA PHE A 69 16.39 8.47 10.30
C PHE A 69 17.59 7.85 11.02
N ARG A 70 17.34 7.06 12.08
CA ARG A 70 18.36 6.50 12.98
C ARG A 70 18.63 5.01 12.75
N GLY A 71 18.24 4.49 11.59
CA GLY A 71 18.34 3.07 11.26
C GLY A 71 17.03 2.31 11.48
N GLY A 72 17.08 0.98 11.36
CA GLY A 72 15.92 0.13 11.29
C GLY A 72 15.40 -0.06 9.86
N SER A 73 14.15 -0.43 9.68
CA SER A 73 13.54 -0.64 8.36
C SER A 73 13.22 0.70 7.67
N PHE A 74 13.97 1.05 6.63
CA PHE A 74 13.66 2.24 5.81
C PHE A 74 12.27 2.12 5.18
N ARG A 75 11.91 0.90 4.75
CA ARG A 75 10.57 0.59 4.26
C ARG A 75 9.49 0.99 5.27
N SER A 76 9.58 0.55 6.51
CA SER A 76 8.59 0.87 7.55
C SER A 76 8.56 2.36 7.84
N TRP A 77 9.72 3.01 7.82
CA TRP A 77 9.82 4.46 8.05
C TRP A 77 9.15 5.28 6.94
N VAL A 78 9.38 4.97 5.65
CA VAL A 78 8.73 5.69 4.54
C VAL A 78 7.25 5.41 4.46
N LEU A 79 6.81 4.16 4.74
CA LEU A 79 5.39 3.82 4.80
C LEU A 79 4.66 4.49 5.96
N ARG A 80 5.34 4.74 7.09
CA ARG A 80 4.80 5.57 8.19
C ARG A 80 4.57 7.01 7.74
N ILE A 81 5.51 7.60 7.01
CA ILE A 81 5.36 8.97 6.47
C ILE A 81 4.16 9.00 5.50
N ALA A 82 4.09 8.07 4.56
CA ALA A 82 2.99 7.97 3.60
C ALA A 82 1.63 7.78 4.29
N THR A 83 1.57 6.94 5.34
CA THR A 83 0.37 6.74 6.15
C THR A 83 -0.11 8.05 6.77
N ASN A 84 0.79 8.84 7.36
CA ASN A 84 0.45 10.14 7.96
C ASN A 84 -0.08 11.12 6.92
N VAL A 85 0.56 11.23 5.74
CA VAL A 85 0.10 12.05 4.63
C VAL A 85 -1.32 11.65 4.19
N CYS A 86 -1.57 10.35 4.03
CA CYS A 86 -2.90 9.86 3.69
C CYS A 86 -3.96 10.20 4.75
N TYR A 87 -3.64 10.04 6.03
CA TYR A 87 -4.58 10.42 7.10
C TYR A 87 -4.88 11.91 7.12
N ASP A 88 -3.89 12.76 6.85
CA ASP A 88 -4.10 14.21 6.76
C ASP A 88 -4.97 14.57 5.56
N ALA A 89 -4.77 13.94 4.41
CA ALA A 89 -5.62 14.10 3.23
C ALA A 89 -7.08 13.66 3.51
N LEU A 90 -7.28 12.51 4.17
CA LEU A 90 -8.62 12.02 4.55
C LEU A 90 -9.32 12.97 5.55
N ARG A 91 -8.59 13.50 6.54
CA ARG A 91 -9.12 14.51 7.46
C ARG A 91 -9.48 15.82 6.75
N ALA A 92 -8.68 16.24 5.76
CA ALA A 92 -8.96 17.43 4.96
C ALA A 92 -10.22 17.25 4.12
N ARG A 93 -10.43 16.08 3.51
CA ARG A 93 -11.68 15.74 2.78
C ARG A 93 -12.91 15.77 3.69
N GLN A 94 -12.81 15.23 4.90
CA GLN A 94 -13.95 15.25 5.85
C GLN A 94 -14.33 16.67 6.30
N ARG A 95 -13.36 17.58 6.36
CA ARG A 95 -13.59 18.99 6.74
C ARG A 95 -14.15 19.86 5.61
N ARG A 96 -13.94 19.45 4.35
CA ARG A 96 -14.51 20.13 3.18
C ARG A 96 -15.58 19.21 2.59
N PRO A 97 -16.88 19.42 2.88
CA PRO A 97 -17.91 18.70 2.17
C PRO A 97 -17.91 19.20 0.71
N VAL A 98 -17.16 18.53 -0.14
CA VAL A 98 -17.24 18.74 -1.58
C VAL A 98 -18.54 18.11 -2.03
N VAL A 99 -19.40 18.90 -2.68
CA VAL A 99 -20.48 18.38 -3.50
C VAL A 99 -19.82 17.45 -4.51
N SER A 100 -20.00 16.15 -4.30
CA SER A 100 -19.46 15.11 -5.18
C SER A 100 -20.17 15.22 -6.51
N LEU A 101 -19.50 15.77 -7.53
CA LEU A 101 -19.79 15.35 -8.89
C LEU A 101 -19.21 13.96 -9.03
N ASP A 102 -20.02 13.05 -9.54
CA ASP A 102 -19.70 11.65 -9.80
C ASP A 102 -18.28 11.49 -10.38
N ALA A 103 -17.35 11.05 -9.53
CA ALA A 103 -16.06 10.58 -10.01
C ALA A 103 -16.29 9.19 -10.59
N ALA A 104 -16.52 9.15 -11.90
CA ALA A 104 -16.37 7.93 -12.66
C ALA A 104 -14.96 7.38 -12.39
N VAL A 105 -14.90 6.17 -11.90
CA VAL A 105 -13.66 5.43 -11.67
C VAL A 105 -13.02 5.19 -13.03
N GLU A 106 -12.17 6.11 -13.48
CA GLU A 106 -11.33 5.88 -14.66
C GLU A 106 -10.15 4.98 -14.28
N THR A 107 -10.20 3.80 -14.82
CA THR A 107 -9.39 2.58 -14.58
C THR A 107 -7.99 2.62 -15.20
N THR A 108 -7.29 3.74 -15.21
CA THR A 108 -5.98 3.86 -15.90
C THR A 108 -4.76 3.53 -15.02
N SER A 109 -4.91 3.47 -13.71
CA SER A 109 -3.77 3.19 -12.79
C SER A 109 -3.59 1.70 -12.46
N GLU A 110 -4.60 0.86 -12.75
CA GLU A 110 -4.55 -0.58 -12.49
C GLU A 110 -3.51 -1.30 -13.36
N GLU A 111 -3.32 -0.84 -14.60
CA GLU A 111 -2.39 -1.48 -15.54
C GLU A 111 -0.92 -1.38 -15.10
N ALA A 112 -0.50 -0.27 -14.51
CA ALA A 112 0.88 -0.07 -14.08
C ALA A 112 1.27 -0.99 -12.89
N THR A 113 0.34 -1.26 -11.98
CA THR A 113 0.60 -2.12 -10.80
C THR A 113 0.56 -3.60 -11.15
N LEU A 114 -0.32 -3.99 -12.10
CA LEU A 114 -0.45 -5.38 -12.56
C LEU A 114 0.67 -5.78 -13.54
N LEU A 115 1.18 -4.82 -14.32
CA LEU A 115 2.30 -5.05 -15.23
C LEU A 115 3.62 -5.34 -14.50
N GLN A 116 3.82 -4.86 -13.27
CA GLN A 116 5.00 -5.19 -12.46
C GLN A 116 5.00 -6.63 -11.91
N LEU A 117 3.88 -7.36 -12.02
CA LEU A 117 3.72 -8.74 -11.57
C LEU A 117 3.47 -9.71 -12.75
N ALA A 118 3.57 -9.24 -13.99
CA ALA A 118 3.40 -10.09 -15.15
C ALA A 118 4.57 -11.06 -15.27
N ASP A 119 4.31 -12.33 -14.99
CA ASP A 119 5.22 -13.42 -15.34
C ASP A 119 5.11 -13.61 -16.86
N SER A 120 6.23 -13.61 -17.57
CA SER A 120 6.30 -13.70 -19.04
C SER A 120 5.72 -14.97 -19.66
N ALA A 121 5.17 -15.88 -18.84
CA ALA A 121 4.58 -17.16 -19.21
C ALA A 121 3.05 -17.22 -18.99
N GLU A 122 2.39 -16.13 -18.59
CA GLU A 122 0.97 -16.11 -18.25
C GLU A 122 0.08 -16.12 -19.49
N THR A 123 -0.96 -16.97 -19.49
CA THR A 123 -1.95 -17.00 -20.57
C THR A 123 -2.92 -15.80 -20.49
N PRO A 124 -3.55 -15.37 -21.62
CA PRO A 124 -4.53 -14.29 -21.60
C PRO A 124 -5.69 -14.50 -20.60
N ASP A 125 -6.12 -15.75 -20.42
CA ASP A 125 -7.21 -16.10 -19.50
C ASP A 125 -6.76 -15.95 -18.02
N GLU A 126 -5.53 -16.35 -17.71
CA GLU A 126 -4.96 -16.17 -16.38
C GLU A 126 -4.76 -14.68 -16.04
N PHE A 127 -4.32 -13.90 -17.03
CA PHE A 127 -4.20 -12.45 -16.90
C PHE A 127 -5.57 -11.78 -16.65
N ALA A 128 -6.60 -12.14 -17.44
CA ALA A 128 -7.94 -11.60 -17.27
C ALA A 128 -8.50 -11.92 -15.90
N LEU A 129 -8.33 -13.16 -15.42
CA LEU A 129 -8.79 -13.55 -14.10
C LEU A 129 -8.05 -12.87 -12.96
N ARG A 130 -6.73 -12.70 -13.08
CA ARG A 130 -5.94 -11.98 -12.08
C ARG A 130 -6.40 -10.52 -11.98
N ARG A 131 -6.72 -9.89 -13.13
CA ARG A 131 -7.28 -8.53 -13.19
C ARG A 131 -8.63 -8.44 -12.50
N GLU A 132 -9.52 -9.40 -12.77
CA GLU A 132 -10.85 -9.47 -12.12
C GLU A 132 -10.70 -9.63 -10.60
N LEU A 133 -9.83 -10.53 -10.16
CA LEU A 133 -9.56 -10.75 -8.74
C LEU A 133 -8.96 -9.50 -8.07
N ALA A 134 -8.03 -8.82 -8.73
CA ALA A 134 -7.44 -7.59 -8.21
C ALA A 134 -8.51 -6.50 -8.01
N ARG A 135 -9.39 -6.29 -9.00
CA ARG A 135 -10.51 -5.35 -8.90
C ARG A 135 -11.46 -5.70 -7.74
N ALA A 136 -11.79 -6.99 -7.60
CA ALA A 136 -12.62 -7.47 -6.51
C ALA A 136 -12.00 -7.13 -5.14
N ILE A 137 -10.70 -7.37 -4.98
CA ILE A 137 -9.97 -7.06 -3.75
C ILE A 137 -9.95 -5.55 -3.48
N GLU A 138 -9.66 -4.71 -4.49
CA GLU A 138 -9.65 -3.25 -4.34
C GLU A 138 -11.04 -2.72 -3.94
N THR A 139 -12.09 -3.20 -4.60
CA THR A 139 -13.48 -2.86 -4.26
C THR A 139 -13.82 -3.29 -2.83
N GLY A 140 -13.39 -4.48 -2.43
CA GLY A 140 -13.59 -4.98 -1.07
C GLY A 140 -12.82 -4.17 -0.03
N LEU A 141 -11.56 -3.82 -0.31
CA LEU A 141 -10.75 -2.98 0.57
C LEU A 141 -11.36 -1.59 0.77
N ALA A 142 -11.92 -1.00 -0.29
CA ALA A 142 -12.56 0.33 -0.22
C ALA A 142 -13.74 0.38 0.77
N GLN A 143 -14.39 -0.75 1.04
CA GLN A 143 -15.52 -0.85 1.98
C GLN A 143 -15.09 -1.04 3.45
N LEU A 144 -13.80 -1.25 3.72
CA LEU A 144 -13.30 -1.37 5.09
C LEU A 144 -13.15 0.01 5.75
N PRO A 145 -13.37 0.12 7.07
CA PRO A 145 -12.90 1.26 7.84
C PRO A 145 -11.40 1.49 7.61
N VAL A 146 -10.99 2.75 7.50
CA VAL A 146 -9.61 3.13 7.09
C VAL A 146 -8.54 2.46 7.95
N ASP A 147 -8.72 2.37 9.27
CA ASP A 147 -7.78 1.77 10.19
C ASP A 147 -7.67 0.24 10.06
N GLN A 148 -8.76 -0.44 9.66
CA GLN A 148 -8.74 -1.87 9.34
C GLN A 148 -8.12 -2.10 7.96
N ARG A 149 -8.47 -1.27 6.97
CA ARG A 149 -7.90 -1.29 5.63
C ARG A 149 -6.38 -1.12 5.69
N LEU A 150 -5.90 -0.10 6.40
CA LEU A 150 -4.48 0.15 6.57
C LEU A 150 -3.73 -1.08 7.09
N VAL A 151 -4.22 -1.70 8.16
CA VAL A 151 -3.55 -2.87 8.77
C VAL A 151 -3.54 -4.07 7.82
N VAL A 152 -4.64 -4.32 7.09
CA VAL A 152 -4.70 -5.38 6.06
C VAL A 152 -3.70 -5.09 4.94
N VAL A 153 -3.65 -3.86 4.42
CA VAL A 153 -2.72 -3.47 3.36
C VAL A 153 -1.26 -3.63 3.80
N LEU A 154 -0.91 -3.15 4.99
CA LEU A 154 0.46 -3.25 5.51
C LEU A 154 0.89 -4.71 5.77
N CYS A 155 -0.01 -5.53 6.31
CA CYS A 155 0.28 -6.94 6.62
C CYS A 155 0.27 -7.80 5.36
N ASP A 156 -0.85 -7.82 4.64
CA ASP A 156 -1.13 -8.84 3.61
C ASP A 156 -0.54 -8.47 2.24
N LEU A 157 -0.44 -7.17 1.94
CA LEU A 157 0.05 -6.71 0.64
C LEU A 157 1.48 -6.14 0.71
N GLN A 158 1.84 -5.48 1.81
CA GLN A 158 3.19 -4.96 1.99
C GLN A 158 4.12 -5.95 2.73
N GLY A 159 3.58 -6.98 3.38
CA GLY A 159 4.35 -8.01 4.08
C GLY A 159 5.09 -7.53 5.33
N LEU A 160 4.52 -6.52 6.04
CA LEU A 160 5.09 -6.06 7.31
C LEU A 160 4.72 -7.00 8.45
N THR A 161 5.62 -7.13 9.42
CA THR A 161 5.35 -7.81 10.70
C THR A 161 4.40 -6.97 11.56
N TYR A 162 3.80 -7.58 12.59
CA TYR A 162 2.90 -6.86 13.50
C TYR A 162 3.63 -5.75 14.27
N GLU A 163 4.90 -5.97 14.58
CA GLU A 163 5.77 -5.02 15.25
C GLU A 163 6.05 -3.82 14.34
N GLU A 164 6.41 -4.05 13.07
CA GLU A 164 6.60 -2.99 12.08
C GLU A 164 5.30 -2.20 11.85
N ILE A 165 4.14 -2.88 11.78
CA ILE A 165 2.85 -2.21 11.64
C ILE A 165 2.54 -1.36 12.89
N ALA A 166 2.87 -1.84 14.08
CA ALA A 166 2.73 -1.08 15.31
C ALA A 166 3.58 0.21 15.27
N GLU A 167 4.82 0.13 14.78
CA GLU A 167 5.69 1.30 14.58
C GLU A 167 5.12 2.28 13.53
N VAL A 168 4.62 1.75 12.40
CA VAL A 168 4.03 2.57 11.32
C VAL A 168 2.80 3.32 11.82
N THR A 169 1.93 2.65 12.56
CA THR A 169 0.61 3.18 12.96
C THR A 169 0.61 3.89 14.32
N GLY A 170 1.64 3.69 15.14
CA GLY A 170 1.69 4.14 16.52
C GLY A 170 0.74 3.38 17.47
N ALA A 171 0.17 2.26 17.03
CA ALA A 171 -0.74 1.44 17.83
C ALA A 171 0.01 0.25 18.46
N ASN A 172 -0.51 -0.30 19.57
CA ASN A 172 0.08 -1.50 20.15
C ASN A 172 -0.25 -2.76 19.33
N VAL A 173 0.60 -3.80 19.43
CA VAL A 173 0.48 -5.07 18.71
C VAL A 173 -0.87 -5.75 18.93
N GLY A 174 -1.45 -5.67 20.13
CA GLY A 174 -2.78 -6.22 20.42
C GLY A 174 -3.88 -5.53 19.59
N THR A 175 -3.79 -4.21 19.43
CA THR A 175 -4.68 -3.43 18.56
C THR A 175 -4.50 -3.84 17.09
N ILE A 176 -3.25 -4.02 16.63
CA ILE A 176 -2.97 -4.48 15.26
C ILE A 176 -3.62 -5.86 15.00
N LYS A 177 -3.40 -6.84 15.88
CA LYS A 177 -4.00 -8.17 15.76
C LYS A 177 -5.53 -8.10 15.69
N SER A 178 -6.17 -7.30 16.54
CA SER A 178 -7.64 -7.17 16.56
C SER A 178 -8.18 -6.44 15.32
N ARG A 179 -7.50 -5.40 14.82
CA ARG A 179 -7.87 -4.70 13.59
C ARG A 179 -7.70 -5.61 12.37
N LEU A 180 -6.60 -6.35 12.30
CA LEU A 180 -6.32 -7.29 11.21
C LEU A 180 -7.38 -8.40 11.15
N SER A 181 -7.69 -9.03 12.28
CA SER A 181 -8.72 -10.07 12.36
C SER A 181 -10.08 -9.55 11.88
N ARG A 182 -10.52 -8.38 12.37
CA ARG A 182 -11.79 -7.76 11.95
C ARG A 182 -11.75 -7.31 10.49
N GLY A 183 -10.64 -6.74 10.03
CA GLY A 183 -10.48 -6.33 8.64
C GLY A 183 -10.56 -7.49 7.66
N ARG A 184 -9.86 -8.59 7.95
CA ARG A 184 -9.91 -9.82 7.13
C ARG A 184 -11.30 -10.46 7.12
N ALA A 185 -11.97 -10.53 8.30
CA ALA A 185 -13.34 -11.05 8.38
C ALA A 185 -14.29 -10.22 7.51
N ARG A 186 -14.25 -8.89 7.65
CA ARG A 186 -15.10 -7.99 6.88
C ARG A 186 -14.80 -8.03 5.39
N LEU A 187 -13.52 -8.08 4.99
CA LEU A 187 -13.13 -8.22 3.58
C LEU A 187 -13.69 -9.51 2.98
N ARG A 188 -13.56 -10.62 3.68
CA ARG A 188 -14.12 -11.91 3.25
C ARG A 188 -15.63 -11.82 3.08
N ASP A 189 -16.35 -11.20 4.01
CA ASP A 189 -17.80 -11.06 3.96
C ASP A 189 -18.24 -10.19 2.78
N VAL A 190 -17.55 -9.06 2.53
CA VAL A 190 -17.78 -8.19 1.38
C VAL A 190 -17.55 -8.94 0.06
N LEU A 191 -16.45 -9.69 -0.05
CA LEU A 191 -16.11 -10.44 -1.26
C LEU A 191 -17.14 -11.56 -1.53
N ARG A 192 -17.67 -12.20 -0.49
CA ARG A 192 -18.71 -13.24 -0.62
C ARG A 192 -20.08 -12.68 -0.95
N GLN A 193 -20.54 -11.67 -0.21
CA GLN A 193 -21.88 -11.09 -0.36
C GLN A 193 -22.01 -10.25 -1.64
N GLY A 194 -20.93 -9.56 -2.04
CA GLY A 194 -20.91 -8.73 -3.23
C GLY A 194 -20.77 -9.50 -4.54
N GLU A 195 -20.70 -10.83 -4.49
CA GLU A 195 -20.37 -11.67 -5.66
C GLU A 195 -19.13 -11.17 -6.43
N LEU A 196 -18.22 -10.46 -5.72
CA LEU A 196 -17.06 -9.84 -6.31
C LEU A 196 -15.99 -10.85 -6.74
N LEU A 197 -16.01 -12.06 -6.18
CA LEU A 197 -15.05 -13.10 -6.56
C LEU A 197 -15.42 -13.71 -7.92
N PRO A 198 -14.45 -13.95 -8.80
CA PRO A 198 -14.63 -14.73 -10.02
C PRO A 198 -15.32 -16.07 -9.74
N LEU A 199 -16.19 -16.51 -10.63
CA LEU A 199 -17.05 -17.71 -10.46
C LEU A 199 -16.28 -18.93 -9.96
N ARG A 200 -15.07 -19.17 -10.41
CA ARG A 200 -14.22 -20.30 -10.00
C ARG A 200 -13.79 -20.27 -8.52
N PHE A 201 -13.88 -19.10 -7.85
CA PHE A 201 -13.55 -18.95 -6.43
C PHE A 201 -14.77 -18.92 -5.51
N ARG A 202 -16.00 -18.86 -6.09
CA ARG A 202 -17.25 -18.80 -5.31
C ARG A 202 -17.62 -20.14 -4.67
N HIS A 203 -17.16 -21.27 -5.20
CA HIS A 203 -17.63 -22.62 -4.82
C HIS A 203 -16.72 -23.40 -3.86
N LYS A 204 -15.69 -22.82 -3.24
CA LYS A 204 -14.83 -23.49 -2.25
C LYS A 204 -15.19 -23.24 -0.79
N GLY A 205 -16.47 -23.20 -0.44
CA GLY A 205 -16.93 -22.89 0.92
C GLY A 205 -18.12 -23.67 1.45
N GLU A 206 -18.57 -24.72 0.75
CA GLU A 206 -19.63 -25.61 1.22
C GLU A 206 -19.13 -27.07 1.15
N GLU A 207 -18.37 -27.47 2.15
CA GLU A 207 -18.27 -28.85 2.67
C GLU A 207 -17.89 -28.77 4.15
#